data_3fa1d96568accb0d5cd131c16f07fcef
#
_entry.id   3fa1d96568accb0d5cd131c16f07fcef
#
_cell.length_a   1.000
_cell.length_b   1.000
_cell.length_c   1.000
_cell.angle_alpha   90.00
_cell.angle_beta   90.00
_cell.angle_gamma   90.00
#
_symmetry.space_group_name_H-M   'P 1'
#
loop_
_entity.id
_entity.type
_entity.pdbx_description
1 polymer ?
#
loop_
_entity_poly.entity_id
_entity_poly.type
_entity_poly.pdbx_seq_one_letter_code
_entity_poly.pdbx_strand_id
1 'polypeptide(L)'
;MFNASAEYYDVIYGAFKDYAAEVAQVTDLLRRLNPDCHTVLDVGCGTGEHARLLAAAGFDVDGLDIEPAFVRIATTKHPRGRFVVADMSDFHLPYRYDALLCLFSSIGYLVTLDRVTRALACCREHLAPGGVALVEPWFPPGVLDPDKRFTHTGESPGVKVARYSGTEIEGTLSRLLFDYEIDEHGDVRHMREVHELGLFTTEELMGAFRAAGLDAQHDADGLTGRGLFVARSAS
;
A
#
# COMPACT_ATOMS: atom_id res chain seq x y z
N MET A 1 1.80 -12.33 5.51
CA MET A 1 0.67 -11.44 5.17
C MET A 1 -0.08 -11.12 6.45
N PHE A 2 -0.65 -9.94 6.60
CA PHE A 2 -1.37 -9.50 7.80
C PHE A 2 -2.66 -10.31 7.98
N ASN A 3 -2.65 -11.29 8.83
CA ASN A 3 -3.83 -12.13 9.09
C ASN A 3 -4.26 -12.00 10.55
N ALA A 4 -3.38 -12.37 11.48
CA ALA A 4 -3.69 -12.33 12.91
C ALA A 4 -3.51 -10.93 13.50
N SER A 5 -2.67 -10.05 12.90
CA SER A 5 -2.42 -8.68 13.37
C SER A 5 -3.35 -7.63 12.77
N ALA A 6 -4.29 -8.00 11.89
CA ALA A 6 -5.11 -7.03 11.18
C ALA A 6 -5.89 -6.08 12.11
N GLU A 7 -6.38 -6.57 13.24
CA GLU A 7 -7.13 -5.78 14.24
C GLU A 7 -6.24 -4.78 14.99
N TYR A 8 -4.93 -5.03 15.05
CA TYR A 8 -3.95 -4.18 15.71
C TYR A 8 -3.18 -3.27 14.75
N TYR A 9 -3.43 -3.41 13.44
CA TYR A 9 -2.72 -2.67 12.40
C TYR A 9 -2.76 -1.17 12.66
N ASP A 10 -3.94 -0.62 12.88
CA ASP A 10 -4.11 0.82 13.11
C ASP A 10 -3.49 1.30 14.42
N VAL A 11 -3.49 0.45 15.45
CA VAL A 11 -2.86 0.76 16.75
C VAL A 11 -1.36 0.93 16.59
N ILE A 12 -0.71 0.05 15.82
CA ILE A 12 0.73 0.11 15.58
C ILE A 12 1.09 1.21 14.60
N TYR A 13 0.46 1.21 13.41
CA TYR A 13 0.85 2.15 12.35
C TYR A 13 0.43 3.58 12.65
N GLY A 14 -0.70 3.79 13.31
CA GLY A 14 -1.15 5.12 13.74
C GLY A 14 -0.24 5.77 14.79
N ALA A 15 0.62 5.00 15.47
CA ALA A 15 1.55 5.53 16.45
C ALA A 15 2.80 6.20 15.84
N PHE A 16 3.17 5.86 14.58
CA PHE A 16 4.40 6.39 13.98
C PHE A 16 4.25 6.87 12.53
N LYS A 17 3.13 6.55 11.86
CA LYS A 17 2.88 6.93 10.47
C LYS A 17 1.94 8.14 10.41
N ASP A 18 2.39 9.20 9.75
CA ASP A 18 1.58 10.39 9.52
C ASP A 18 0.76 10.25 8.22
N TYR A 19 -0.35 9.52 8.32
CA TYR A 19 -1.27 9.34 7.20
C TYR A 19 -1.86 10.66 6.69
N ALA A 20 -2.06 11.65 7.57
CA ALA A 20 -2.62 12.92 7.18
C ALA A 20 -1.65 13.71 6.29
N ALA A 21 -0.37 13.73 6.63
CA ALA A 21 0.67 14.36 5.82
C ALA A 21 0.82 13.65 4.47
N GLU A 22 0.82 12.31 4.42
CA GLU A 22 0.89 11.56 3.17
C GLU A 22 -0.32 11.87 2.27
N VAL A 23 -1.55 11.85 2.83
CA VAL A 23 -2.77 12.14 2.07
C VAL A 23 -2.79 13.58 1.56
N ALA A 24 -2.27 14.53 2.32
CA ALA A 24 -2.13 15.92 1.85
C ALA A 24 -1.21 15.99 0.62
N GLN A 25 -0.05 15.31 0.65
CA GLN A 25 0.88 15.24 -0.49
C GLN A 25 0.23 14.56 -1.70
N VAL A 26 -0.45 13.42 -1.50
CA VAL A 26 -1.18 12.70 -2.57
C VAL A 26 -2.26 13.59 -3.17
N THR A 27 -3.05 14.27 -2.34
CA THR A 27 -4.11 15.18 -2.78
C THR A 27 -3.55 16.31 -3.64
N ASP A 28 -2.48 16.95 -3.21
CA ASP A 28 -1.84 18.04 -3.97
C ASP A 28 -1.26 17.52 -5.29
N LEU A 29 -0.67 16.31 -5.28
CA LEU A 29 -0.13 15.68 -6.48
C LEU A 29 -1.26 15.34 -7.47
N LEU A 30 -2.34 14.73 -7.02
CA LEU A 30 -3.49 14.40 -7.86
C LEU A 30 -4.08 15.66 -8.50
N ARG A 31 -4.29 16.72 -7.74
CA ARG A 31 -4.82 18.00 -8.25
C ARG A 31 -3.91 18.67 -9.28
N ARG A 32 -2.58 18.51 -9.15
CA ARG A 32 -1.62 19.00 -10.16
C ARG A 32 -1.64 18.15 -11.44
N LEU A 33 -1.73 16.82 -11.28
CA LEU A 33 -1.65 15.88 -12.41
C LEU A 33 -2.97 15.76 -13.17
N ASN A 34 -4.09 15.81 -12.46
CA ASN A 34 -5.44 15.73 -12.99
C ASN A 34 -6.37 16.62 -12.15
N PRO A 35 -6.53 17.92 -12.50
CA PRO A 35 -7.36 18.87 -11.74
C PRO A 35 -8.84 18.44 -11.59
N ASP A 36 -9.33 17.63 -12.51
CA ASP A 36 -10.70 17.10 -12.52
C ASP A 36 -10.81 15.71 -11.86
N CYS A 37 -9.76 15.27 -11.13
CA CYS A 37 -9.78 14.00 -10.43
C CYS A 37 -10.81 14.00 -9.30
N HIS A 38 -11.76 13.07 -9.37
CA HIS A 38 -12.80 12.86 -8.36
C HIS A 38 -12.83 11.44 -7.83
N THR A 39 -12.58 10.45 -8.68
CA THR A 39 -12.69 9.02 -8.35
C THR A 39 -11.31 8.39 -8.15
N VAL A 40 -11.13 7.67 -7.05
CA VAL A 40 -9.86 7.05 -6.66
C VAL A 40 -10.07 5.58 -6.32
N LEU A 41 -9.20 4.71 -6.82
CA LEU A 41 -9.10 3.33 -6.37
C LEU A 41 -7.81 3.14 -5.56
N ASP A 42 -7.94 2.71 -4.31
CA ASP A 42 -6.82 2.36 -3.42
C ASP A 42 -6.54 0.85 -3.54
N VAL A 43 -5.44 0.50 -4.20
CA VAL A 43 -5.01 -0.88 -4.50
C VAL A 43 -4.07 -1.37 -3.41
N GLY A 44 -4.46 -2.39 -2.67
CA GLY A 44 -3.81 -2.79 -1.43
C GLY A 44 -4.16 -1.81 -0.29
N CYS A 45 -5.45 -1.49 -0.16
CA CYS A 45 -5.96 -0.42 0.71
C CYS A 45 -5.78 -0.67 2.22
N GLY A 46 -5.42 -1.89 2.61
CA GLY A 46 -5.29 -2.27 4.02
C GLY A 46 -6.58 -1.97 4.79
N THR A 47 -6.43 -1.37 5.96
CA THR A 47 -7.56 -0.97 6.82
C THR A 47 -8.31 0.28 6.33
N GLY A 48 -7.98 0.83 5.15
CA GLY A 48 -8.68 1.94 4.52
C GLY A 48 -8.40 3.32 5.14
N GLU A 49 -7.29 3.52 5.83
CA GLU A 49 -6.99 4.82 6.45
C GLU A 49 -6.69 5.90 5.41
N HIS A 50 -5.93 5.59 4.34
CA HIS A 50 -5.76 6.49 3.21
C HIS A 50 -7.10 6.81 2.54
N ALA A 51 -7.92 5.78 2.27
CA ALA A 51 -9.22 5.95 1.64
C ALA A 51 -10.14 6.87 2.44
N ARG A 52 -10.19 6.69 3.77
CA ARG A 52 -10.99 7.54 4.67
C ARG A 52 -10.55 9.01 4.62
N LEU A 53 -9.24 9.26 4.64
CA LEU A 53 -8.69 10.62 4.63
C LEU A 53 -8.84 11.28 3.25
N LEU A 54 -8.64 10.55 2.16
CA LEU A 54 -8.89 11.03 0.80
C LEU A 54 -10.38 11.38 0.60
N ALA A 55 -11.29 10.56 1.15
CA ALA A 55 -12.72 10.87 1.11
C ALA A 55 -13.04 12.15 1.90
N ALA A 56 -12.37 12.39 3.02
CA ALA A 56 -12.50 13.66 3.76
C ALA A 56 -11.92 14.86 2.97
N ALA A 57 -10.95 14.62 2.08
CA ALA A 57 -10.40 15.62 1.16
C ALA A 57 -11.27 15.85 -0.10
N GLY A 58 -12.39 15.13 -0.24
CA GLY A 58 -13.41 15.34 -1.27
C GLY A 58 -13.35 14.39 -2.46
N PHE A 59 -12.61 13.28 -2.37
CA PHE A 59 -12.60 12.23 -3.39
C PHE A 59 -13.66 11.16 -3.12
N ASP A 60 -14.17 10.55 -4.18
CA ASP A 60 -14.93 9.31 -4.10
C ASP A 60 -13.92 8.14 -4.16
N VAL A 61 -13.79 7.42 -3.06
CA VAL A 61 -12.72 6.41 -2.91
C VAL A 61 -13.29 5.02 -2.72
N ASP A 62 -12.88 4.11 -3.59
CA ASP A 62 -13.06 2.67 -3.47
C ASP A 62 -11.71 2.01 -3.13
N GLY A 63 -11.71 0.76 -2.72
CA GLY A 63 -10.46 0.06 -2.43
C GLY A 63 -10.54 -1.44 -2.65
N LEU A 64 -9.38 -2.05 -2.81
CA LEU A 64 -9.25 -3.51 -2.80
C LEU A 64 -8.04 -3.94 -1.96
N ASP A 65 -8.18 -5.07 -1.32
CA ASP A 65 -7.09 -5.74 -0.60
C ASP A 65 -7.29 -7.25 -0.67
N ILE A 66 -6.19 -7.99 -0.60
CA ILE A 66 -6.26 -9.46 -0.60
C ILE A 66 -6.71 -10.03 0.76
N GLU A 67 -6.54 -9.24 1.85
CA GLU A 67 -6.85 -9.66 3.22
C GLU A 67 -8.30 -9.31 3.60
N PRO A 68 -9.19 -10.32 3.79
CA PRO A 68 -10.61 -10.06 4.10
C PRO A 68 -10.83 -9.27 5.39
N ALA A 69 -9.94 -9.40 6.38
CA ALA A 69 -10.03 -8.66 7.63
C ALA A 69 -9.82 -7.17 7.40
N PHE A 70 -8.87 -6.79 6.54
CA PHE A 70 -8.64 -5.41 6.16
C PHE A 70 -9.84 -4.81 5.41
N VAL A 71 -10.38 -5.53 4.44
CA VAL A 71 -11.56 -5.09 3.68
C VAL A 71 -12.76 -4.83 4.62
N ARG A 72 -12.99 -5.69 5.61
CA ARG A 72 -14.03 -5.49 6.61
C ARG A 72 -13.81 -4.22 7.44
N ILE A 73 -12.56 -3.98 7.88
CA ILE A 73 -12.21 -2.77 8.63
C ILE A 73 -12.36 -1.52 7.75
N ALA A 74 -11.87 -1.54 6.53
CA ALA A 74 -11.98 -0.44 5.57
C ALA A 74 -13.44 -0.07 5.29
N THR A 75 -14.31 -1.07 5.07
CA THR A 75 -15.74 -0.87 4.87
C THR A 75 -16.40 -0.19 6.08
N THR A 76 -15.97 -0.55 7.30
CA THR A 76 -16.49 0.07 8.52
C THR A 76 -16.01 1.52 8.67
N LYS A 77 -14.74 1.80 8.35
CA LYS A 77 -14.16 3.15 8.43
C LYS A 77 -14.72 4.12 7.40
N HIS A 78 -14.97 3.62 6.20
CA HIS A 78 -15.46 4.45 5.09
C HIS A 78 -16.66 3.76 4.39
N PRO A 79 -17.85 3.78 4.99
CA PRO A 79 -19.01 3.03 4.51
C PRO A 79 -19.62 3.55 3.19
N ARG A 80 -19.16 4.68 2.67
CA ARG A 80 -19.57 5.19 1.35
C ARG A 80 -18.73 4.63 0.20
N GLY A 81 -17.51 4.14 0.49
CA GLY A 81 -16.63 3.49 -0.48
C GLY A 81 -17.00 2.02 -0.68
N ARG A 82 -16.65 1.48 -1.82
CA ARG A 82 -16.77 0.05 -2.14
C ARG A 82 -15.43 -0.61 -1.90
N PHE A 83 -15.38 -1.54 -0.95
CA PHE A 83 -14.18 -2.29 -0.65
C PHE A 83 -14.38 -3.75 -1.01
N VAL A 84 -13.45 -4.33 -1.78
CA VAL A 84 -13.55 -5.70 -2.27
C VAL A 84 -12.30 -6.51 -1.92
N VAL A 85 -12.51 -7.79 -1.63
CA VAL A 85 -11.40 -8.74 -1.47
C VAL A 85 -10.94 -9.16 -2.86
N ALA A 86 -9.72 -8.78 -3.24
CA ALA A 86 -9.15 -9.11 -4.55
C ALA A 86 -7.62 -9.13 -4.52
N ASP A 87 -7.01 -9.94 -5.38
CA ASP A 87 -5.57 -9.90 -5.68
C ASP A 87 -5.31 -8.75 -6.66
N MET A 88 -4.40 -7.83 -6.32
CA MET A 88 -4.07 -6.69 -7.18
C MET A 88 -3.47 -7.11 -8.54
N SER A 89 -2.98 -8.34 -8.68
CA SER A 89 -2.47 -8.89 -9.94
C SER A 89 -3.52 -9.57 -10.81
N ASP A 90 -4.78 -9.65 -10.31
CA ASP A 90 -5.89 -10.31 -11.02
C ASP A 90 -7.22 -9.80 -10.46
N PHE A 91 -7.61 -8.57 -10.80
CA PHE A 91 -8.90 -8.01 -10.41
C PHE A 91 -9.64 -7.42 -11.60
N HIS A 92 -10.96 -7.44 -11.51
CA HIS A 92 -11.85 -6.83 -12.49
C HIS A 92 -13.00 -6.12 -11.78
N LEU A 93 -13.09 -4.80 -11.98
CA LEU A 93 -14.16 -3.95 -11.46
C LEU A 93 -14.94 -3.35 -12.64
N PRO A 94 -16.26 -3.11 -12.50
CA PRO A 94 -17.07 -2.54 -13.60
C PRO A 94 -16.87 -1.02 -13.76
N TYR A 95 -15.87 -0.44 -13.13
CA TYR A 95 -15.63 1.01 -13.09
C TYR A 95 -14.20 1.34 -13.55
N ARG A 96 -14.03 2.60 -13.98
CA ARG A 96 -12.74 3.22 -14.20
C ARG A 96 -12.61 4.42 -13.27
N TYR A 97 -11.36 4.74 -12.91
CA TYR A 97 -11.05 5.75 -11.91
C TYR A 97 -10.11 6.81 -12.49
N ASP A 98 -10.26 8.06 -12.01
CA ASP A 98 -9.38 9.17 -12.38
C ASP A 98 -7.98 9.00 -11.78
N ALA A 99 -7.88 8.30 -10.66
CA ALA A 99 -6.60 7.91 -10.07
C ALA A 99 -6.63 6.51 -9.50
N LEU A 100 -5.49 5.79 -9.61
CA LEU A 100 -5.21 4.56 -8.87
C LEU A 100 -4.00 4.79 -7.98
N LEU A 101 -4.10 4.34 -6.74
CA LEU A 101 -3.05 4.41 -5.74
C LEU A 101 -2.62 3.01 -5.36
N CYS A 102 -1.32 2.76 -5.29
CA CYS A 102 -0.75 1.57 -4.65
C CYS A 102 0.37 2.06 -3.74
N LEU A 103 0.00 2.43 -2.53
CA LEU A 103 0.86 3.13 -1.59
C LEU A 103 1.46 2.19 -0.55
N PHE A 104 2.37 2.73 0.26
CA PHE A 104 3.01 2.05 1.37
C PHE A 104 3.66 0.72 0.96
N SER A 105 4.23 0.71 -0.25
CA SER A 105 4.97 -0.43 -0.82
C SER A 105 4.17 -1.71 -1.01
N SER A 106 2.84 -1.62 -1.10
CA SER A 106 1.96 -2.79 -1.31
C SER A 106 2.35 -3.59 -2.56
N ILE A 107 2.87 -2.94 -3.59
CA ILE A 107 3.35 -3.57 -4.82
C ILE A 107 4.47 -4.60 -4.57
N GLY A 108 5.27 -4.42 -3.51
CA GLY A 108 6.35 -5.33 -3.13
C GLY A 108 5.89 -6.73 -2.77
N TYR A 109 4.64 -6.88 -2.26
CA TYR A 109 4.06 -8.19 -1.93
C TYR A 109 3.83 -9.10 -3.14
N LEU A 110 3.96 -8.59 -4.35
CA LEU A 110 3.86 -9.40 -5.56
C LEU A 110 5.08 -10.27 -5.81
N VAL A 111 6.22 -9.94 -5.20
CA VAL A 111 7.46 -10.74 -5.14
C VAL A 111 8.16 -10.97 -6.49
N THR A 112 7.41 -11.04 -7.60
CA THR A 112 7.96 -11.27 -8.95
C THR A 112 7.55 -10.18 -9.92
N LEU A 113 8.44 -9.85 -10.88
CA LEU A 113 8.16 -8.84 -11.92
C LEU A 113 6.98 -9.23 -12.82
N ASP A 114 6.75 -10.52 -13.03
CA ASP A 114 5.57 -10.98 -13.79
C ASP A 114 4.27 -10.59 -13.08
N ARG A 115 4.17 -10.81 -11.77
CA ARG A 115 2.99 -10.40 -10.99
C ARG A 115 2.86 -8.89 -10.90
N VAL A 116 3.99 -8.16 -10.77
CA VAL A 116 4.01 -6.69 -10.82
C VAL A 116 3.46 -6.20 -12.15
N THR A 117 3.94 -6.76 -13.26
CA THR A 117 3.46 -6.38 -14.61
C THR A 117 1.97 -6.64 -14.77
N ARG A 118 1.45 -7.77 -14.27
CA ARG A 118 0.01 -8.07 -14.29
C ARG A 118 -0.79 -7.08 -13.46
N ALA A 119 -0.32 -6.75 -12.26
CA ALA A 119 -0.98 -5.76 -11.40
C ALA A 119 -1.05 -4.38 -12.07
N LEU A 120 0.04 -3.95 -12.69
CA LEU A 120 0.09 -2.71 -13.45
C LEU A 120 -0.82 -2.72 -14.67
N ALA A 121 -0.96 -3.88 -15.36
CA ALA A 121 -1.91 -4.04 -16.46
C ALA A 121 -3.37 -3.95 -15.96
N CYS A 122 -3.70 -4.59 -14.82
CA CYS A 122 -5.00 -4.43 -14.17
C CYS A 122 -5.25 -2.96 -13.81
N CYS A 123 -4.27 -2.26 -13.25
CA CYS A 123 -4.38 -0.82 -12.97
C CYS A 123 -4.68 -0.04 -14.26
N ARG A 124 -3.93 -0.26 -15.35
CA ARG A 124 -4.17 0.42 -16.63
C ARG A 124 -5.59 0.22 -17.15
N GLU A 125 -6.14 -1.00 -17.05
CA GLU A 125 -7.50 -1.31 -17.51
C GLU A 125 -8.58 -0.54 -16.74
N HIS A 126 -8.28 -0.18 -15.49
CA HIS A 126 -9.20 0.55 -14.61
C HIS A 126 -8.92 2.05 -14.55
N LEU A 127 -7.91 2.58 -15.26
CA LEU A 127 -7.73 4.02 -15.43
C LEU A 127 -8.77 4.60 -16.41
N ALA A 128 -9.40 5.69 -16.01
CA ALA A 128 -10.18 6.52 -16.92
C ALA A 128 -9.26 7.20 -17.95
N PRO A 129 -9.80 7.66 -19.09
CA PRO A 129 -9.02 8.48 -20.04
C PRO A 129 -8.42 9.70 -19.33
N GLY A 130 -7.08 9.86 -19.43
CA GLY A 130 -6.35 10.93 -18.73
C GLY A 130 -6.06 10.65 -17.24
N GLY A 131 -6.48 9.50 -16.73
CA GLY A 131 -6.23 9.09 -15.35
C GLY A 131 -4.75 8.84 -15.05
N VAL A 132 -4.41 8.80 -13.77
CA VAL A 132 -3.04 8.66 -13.25
C VAL A 132 -2.94 7.54 -12.23
N ALA A 133 -1.86 6.75 -12.30
CA ALA A 133 -1.50 5.78 -11.27
C ALA A 133 -0.32 6.29 -10.45
N LEU A 134 -0.42 6.22 -9.12
CA LEU A 134 0.64 6.50 -8.17
C LEU A 134 1.03 5.19 -7.48
N VAL A 135 2.28 4.77 -7.65
CA VAL A 135 2.77 3.51 -7.10
C VAL A 135 4.03 3.76 -6.28
N GLU A 136 3.97 3.50 -4.98
CA GLU A 136 5.10 3.57 -4.07
C GLU A 136 5.80 2.20 -4.01
N PRO A 137 7.08 2.10 -4.43
CA PRO A 137 7.80 0.84 -4.45
C PRO A 137 8.22 0.39 -3.05
N TRP A 138 8.64 -0.87 -2.93
CA TRP A 138 9.50 -1.33 -1.84
C TRP A 138 10.96 -0.95 -2.13
N PHE A 139 11.82 -1.11 -1.15
CA PHE A 139 13.23 -0.78 -1.28
C PHE A 139 13.92 -1.60 -2.39
N PRO A 140 14.81 -0.99 -3.17
CA PRO A 140 15.62 -1.73 -4.12
C PRO A 140 16.69 -2.60 -3.42
N PRO A 141 17.31 -3.55 -4.15
CA PRO A 141 18.41 -4.34 -3.62
C PRO A 141 19.54 -3.48 -3.05
N GLY A 142 20.12 -3.91 -1.92
CA GLY A 142 21.27 -3.27 -1.28
C GLY A 142 20.95 -2.09 -0.35
N VAL A 143 19.68 -1.72 -0.18
CA VAL A 143 19.26 -0.62 0.72
C VAL A 143 18.90 -1.11 2.11
N LEU A 144 18.26 -2.27 2.21
CA LEU A 144 17.86 -2.81 3.50
C LEU A 144 19.10 -3.36 4.24
N ASP A 145 19.16 -3.06 5.52
CA ASP A 145 20.21 -3.57 6.42
C ASP A 145 19.62 -4.72 7.26
N PRO A 146 20.06 -5.97 7.04
CA PRO A 146 19.53 -7.13 7.76
C PRO A 146 19.91 -7.16 9.25
N ASP A 147 20.89 -6.36 9.67
CA ASP A 147 21.31 -6.29 11.08
C ASP A 147 20.46 -5.31 11.89
N LYS A 148 19.70 -4.43 11.22
CA LYS A 148 18.82 -3.50 11.91
C LYS A 148 17.62 -4.19 12.53
N ARG A 149 17.27 -3.72 13.71
CA ARG A 149 16.06 -4.10 14.44
C ARG A 149 15.29 -2.85 14.80
N PHE A 150 13.97 -2.97 14.76
CA PHE A 150 13.07 -1.87 15.11
C PHE A 150 12.06 -2.34 16.13
N THR A 151 11.67 -1.44 17.01
CA THR A 151 10.56 -1.65 17.94
C THR A 151 9.55 -0.53 17.73
N HIS A 152 8.30 -0.90 17.51
CA HIS A 152 7.18 0.03 17.45
C HIS A 152 6.17 -0.36 18.49
N THR A 153 5.64 0.62 19.20
CA THR A 153 4.60 0.42 20.20
C THR A 153 3.41 1.30 19.87
N GLY A 154 2.22 0.80 20.15
CA GLY A 154 0.99 1.56 20.00
C GLY A 154 0.01 1.22 21.11
N GLU A 155 -0.87 2.15 21.45
CA GLU A 155 -1.88 1.99 22.49
C GLU A 155 -3.24 2.50 22.01
N SER A 156 -4.27 1.79 22.41
CA SER A 156 -5.67 2.21 22.29
C SER A 156 -6.42 1.80 23.56
N PRO A 157 -7.64 2.25 23.81
CA PRO A 157 -8.36 1.90 25.03
C PRO A 157 -8.44 0.37 25.24
N GLY A 158 -7.77 -0.12 26.31
CA GLY A 158 -7.72 -1.52 26.68
C GLY A 158 -6.75 -2.39 25.87
N VAL A 159 -6.00 -1.83 24.92
CA VAL A 159 -5.06 -2.58 24.06
C VAL A 159 -3.71 -1.89 24.03
N LYS A 160 -2.65 -2.64 24.29
CA LYS A 160 -1.26 -2.22 24.05
C LYS A 160 -0.60 -3.22 23.13
N VAL A 161 0.14 -2.73 22.16
CA VAL A 161 0.84 -3.57 21.20
C VAL A 161 2.28 -3.14 21.10
N ALA A 162 3.21 -4.09 21.21
CA ALA A 162 4.61 -3.93 20.85
C ALA A 162 4.92 -4.85 19.67
N ARG A 163 5.59 -4.31 18.65
CA ARG A 163 6.08 -5.07 17.49
C ARG A 163 7.59 -4.93 17.39
N TYR A 164 8.28 -6.05 17.43
CA TYR A 164 9.71 -6.17 17.19
C TYR A 164 9.91 -6.62 15.75
N SER A 165 10.73 -5.91 14.99
CA SER A 165 10.88 -6.16 13.56
C SER A 165 12.34 -6.42 13.20
N GLY A 166 12.57 -7.42 12.35
CA GLY A 166 13.84 -7.70 11.70
C GLY A 166 13.63 -7.95 10.22
N THR A 167 14.73 -7.97 9.46
CA THR A 167 14.70 -8.26 8.03
C THR A 167 15.71 -9.35 7.71
N GLU A 168 15.32 -10.32 6.89
CA GLU A 168 16.19 -11.28 6.23
C GLU A 168 16.17 -11.00 4.73
N ILE A 169 17.31 -11.21 4.05
CA ILE A 169 17.42 -11.00 2.60
C ILE A 169 17.94 -12.28 1.96
N GLU A 170 17.23 -12.76 0.96
CA GLU A 170 17.61 -13.90 0.14
C GLU A 170 17.46 -13.55 -1.34
N GLY A 171 18.60 -13.27 -2.00
CA GLY A 171 18.60 -12.83 -3.40
C GLY A 171 17.80 -11.55 -3.59
N THR A 172 16.71 -11.62 -4.33
CA THR A 172 15.78 -10.50 -4.60
C THR A 172 14.55 -10.50 -3.71
N LEU A 173 14.58 -11.24 -2.61
CA LEU A 173 13.49 -11.34 -1.65
C LEU A 173 13.92 -10.79 -0.29
N SER A 174 13.10 -9.93 0.29
CA SER A 174 13.19 -9.55 1.70
C SER A 174 12.07 -10.20 2.50
N ARG A 175 12.42 -10.76 3.66
CA ARG A 175 11.45 -11.26 4.65
C ARG A 175 11.46 -10.35 5.85
N LEU A 176 10.35 -9.65 6.10
CA LEU A 176 10.15 -8.91 7.32
C LEU A 176 9.60 -9.85 8.38
N LEU A 177 10.34 -9.99 9.47
CA LEU A 177 9.95 -10.80 10.62
C LEU A 177 9.31 -9.87 11.65
N PHE A 178 8.06 -10.09 11.98
CA PHE A 178 7.32 -9.32 12.96
C PHE A 178 6.94 -10.20 14.15
N ASP A 179 7.52 -9.92 15.31
CA ASP A 179 7.14 -10.50 16.58
C ASP A 179 6.28 -9.49 17.35
N TYR A 180 5.07 -9.87 17.70
CA TYR A 180 4.12 -9.03 18.42
C TYR A 180 3.95 -9.51 19.84
N GLU A 181 3.88 -8.56 20.74
CA GLU A 181 3.35 -8.71 22.09
C GLU A 181 2.11 -7.83 22.22
N ILE A 182 0.99 -8.44 22.54
CA ILE A 182 -0.32 -7.79 22.58
C ILE A 182 -0.90 -7.99 23.97
N ASP A 183 -1.17 -6.89 24.67
CA ASP A 183 -1.88 -6.87 25.95
C ASP A 183 -3.30 -6.35 25.71
N GLU A 184 -4.28 -7.21 25.89
CA GLU A 184 -5.70 -6.87 25.87
C GLU A 184 -6.28 -7.00 27.28
N HIS A 185 -6.52 -5.86 27.93
CA HIS A 185 -7.10 -5.83 29.29
C HIS A 185 -6.32 -6.66 30.33
N GLY A 186 -5.00 -6.78 30.18
CA GLY A 186 -4.13 -7.57 31.04
C GLY A 186 -3.92 -9.02 30.59
N ASP A 187 -4.54 -9.44 29.48
CA ASP A 187 -4.26 -10.73 28.84
C ASP A 187 -3.19 -10.53 27.78
N VAL A 188 -1.99 -11.08 28.03
CA VAL A 188 -0.83 -10.91 27.16
C VAL A 188 -0.66 -12.12 26.25
N ARG A 189 -0.60 -11.87 24.93
CA ARG A 189 -0.33 -12.89 23.93
C ARG A 189 0.80 -12.50 22.98
N HIS A 190 1.48 -13.50 22.44
CA HIS A 190 2.54 -13.31 21.46
C HIS A 190 2.14 -13.94 20.14
N MET A 191 2.50 -13.28 19.05
CA MET A 191 2.34 -13.85 17.71
C MET A 191 3.48 -13.44 16.80
N ARG A 192 3.68 -14.22 15.75
CA ARG A 192 4.70 -13.95 14.73
C ARG A 192 4.05 -13.92 13.35
N GLU A 193 4.48 -12.96 12.54
CA GLU A 193 4.16 -12.90 11.11
C GLU A 193 5.45 -12.74 10.28
N VAL A 194 5.43 -13.28 9.09
CA VAL A 194 6.48 -13.11 8.09
C VAL A 194 5.87 -12.51 6.84
N HIS A 195 6.48 -11.42 6.38
CA HIS A 195 6.05 -10.72 5.17
C HIS A 195 7.15 -10.79 4.13
N GLU A 196 6.83 -11.32 2.97
CA GLU A 196 7.75 -11.43 1.84
C GLU A 196 7.50 -10.31 0.85
N LEU A 197 8.55 -9.56 0.51
CA LEU A 197 8.50 -8.46 -0.46
C LEU A 197 9.67 -8.58 -1.44
N GLY A 198 9.37 -8.40 -2.72
CA GLY A 198 10.36 -8.40 -3.79
C GLY A 198 11.19 -7.12 -3.75
N LEU A 199 12.50 -7.30 -3.90
CA LEU A 199 13.46 -6.21 -4.06
C LEU A 199 13.66 -5.98 -5.56
N PHE A 200 13.08 -4.90 -6.07
CA PHE A 200 13.17 -4.55 -7.49
C PHE A 200 13.95 -3.25 -7.66
N THR A 201 14.81 -3.21 -8.67
CA THR A 201 15.45 -1.97 -9.10
C THR A 201 14.43 -1.02 -9.75
N THR A 202 14.73 0.27 -9.76
CA THR A 202 13.92 1.26 -10.49
C THR A 202 13.81 0.91 -11.96
N GLU A 203 14.88 0.39 -12.59
CA GLU A 203 14.88 0.01 -14.01
C GLU A 203 13.95 -1.17 -14.29
N GLU A 204 13.96 -2.20 -13.43
CA GLU A 204 13.05 -3.35 -13.52
C GLU A 204 11.58 -2.91 -13.41
N LEU A 205 11.26 -2.04 -12.44
CA LEU A 205 9.91 -1.51 -12.29
C LEU A 205 9.51 -0.65 -13.49
N MET A 206 10.38 0.23 -14.00
CA MET A 206 10.14 0.98 -15.24
C MET A 206 9.90 0.05 -16.42
N GLY A 207 10.61 -1.09 -16.48
CA GLY A 207 10.36 -2.15 -17.47
C GLY A 207 8.97 -2.76 -17.34
N ALA A 208 8.52 -3.05 -16.11
CA ALA A 208 7.20 -3.59 -15.83
C ALA A 208 6.07 -2.60 -16.20
N PHE A 209 6.24 -1.29 -15.91
CA PHE A 209 5.30 -0.25 -16.34
C PHE A 209 5.16 -0.23 -17.88
N ARG A 210 6.28 -0.21 -18.60
CA ARG A 210 6.25 -0.23 -20.08
C ARG A 210 5.57 -1.50 -20.62
N ALA A 211 5.89 -2.67 -20.05
CA ALA A 211 5.30 -3.94 -20.45
C ALA A 211 3.79 -3.99 -20.18
N ALA A 212 3.32 -3.30 -19.14
CA ALA A 212 1.90 -3.14 -18.82
C ALA A 212 1.19 -2.08 -19.71
N GLY A 213 1.90 -1.37 -20.58
CA GLY A 213 1.34 -0.30 -21.42
C GLY A 213 1.10 1.00 -20.67
N LEU A 214 1.92 1.26 -19.66
CA LEU A 214 1.94 2.50 -18.90
C LEU A 214 3.22 3.28 -19.18
N ASP A 215 3.10 4.59 -19.38
CA ASP A 215 4.21 5.53 -19.37
C ASP A 215 4.40 6.07 -17.96
N ALA A 216 5.55 5.81 -17.36
CA ALA A 216 5.83 6.14 -15.98
C ALA A 216 7.03 7.07 -15.84
N GLN A 217 6.98 7.92 -14.82
CA GLN A 217 8.09 8.73 -14.32
C GLN A 217 8.37 8.33 -12.87
N HIS A 218 9.64 8.34 -12.48
CA HIS A 218 10.04 8.01 -11.12
C HIS A 218 10.56 9.27 -10.42
N ASP A 219 9.95 9.60 -9.30
CA ASP A 219 10.44 10.57 -8.32
C ASP A 219 11.17 9.81 -7.22
N ALA A 220 12.47 10.07 -7.05
CA ALA A 220 13.31 9.34 -6.10
C ALA A 220 12.99 9.66 -4.64
N ASP A 221 12.51 10.87 -4.35
CA ASP A 221 12.13 11.28 -2.99
C ASP A 221 10.76 10.69 -2.62
N GLY A 222 9.81 10.72 -3.56
CA GLY A 222 8.46 10.19 -3.37
C GLY A 222 7.73 10.80 -2.17
N LEU A 223 6.86 10.01 -1.55
CA LEU A 223 6.08 10.44 -0.38
C LEU A 223 6.85 10.29 0.94
N THR A 224 7.67 9.24 1.04
CA THR A 224 8.29 8.80 2.31
C THR A 224 9.78 8.45 2.16
N GLY A 225 10.44 8.90 1.08
CA GLY A 225 11.84 8.60 0.80
C GLY A 225 12.09 7.22 0.18
N ARG A 226 11.03 6.53 -0.27
CA ARG A 226 11.12 5.24 -0.99
C ARG A 226 11.00 5.38 -2.50
N GLY A 227 10.76 6.58 -2.97
CA GLY A 227 10.41 6.88 -4.34
C GLY A 227 8.92 6.75 -4.62
N LEU A 228 8.50 7.28 -5.76
CA LEU A 228 7.12 7.21 -6.26
C LEU A 228 7.14 7.12 -7.78
N PHE A 229 6.41 6.16 -8.33
CA PHE A 229 6.12 6.11 -9.75
C PHE A 229 4.80 6.83 -10.02
N VAL A 230 4.84 7.75 -10.99
CA VAL A 230 3.66 8.44 -11.53
C VAL A 230 3.47 7.95 -12.96
N ALA A 231 2.37 7.29 -13.24
CA ALA A 231 2.16 6.64 -14.53
C ALA A 231 0.81 7.00 -15.16
N ARG A 232 0.75 6.94 -16.48
CA ARG A 232 -0.46 7.12 -17.31
C ARG A 232 -0.53 6.03 -18.37
N SER A 233 -1.72 5.79 -18.93
CA SER A 233 -1.83 4.92 -20.09
C SER A 233 -0.94 5.44 -21.22
N ALA A 234 -0.13 4.57 -21.81
CA ALA A 234 0.63 4.91 -23.01
C ALA A 234 -0.33 5.23 -24.17
N SER A 235 0.05 6.22 -24.98
CA SER A 235 -0.71 6.67 -26.16
C SER A 235 -0.75 5.62 -27.25
#